data_48749f34f12282ad9cbceb9ec429379b
#
_entry.id   48749f34f12282ad9cbceb9ec429379b
#
_cell.length_a   1.000
_cell.length_b   1.000
_cell.length_c   1.000
_cell.angle_alpha   90.00
_cell.angle_beta   90.00
_cell.angle_gamma   90.00
#
_symmetry.space_group_name_H-M   'P 1'
#
loop_
_entity.id
_entity.type
_entity.pdbx_description
1 polymer ?
#
loop_
_entity_poly.entity_id
_entity_poly.type
_entity_poly.pdbx_seq_one_letter_code
_entity_poly.pdbx_strand_id
1 'polypeptide(L)'
;MASTAHAGNSTRIHWGGAASNTDIHLEVYKNQVDTAFQYNALFTHLSTQRTTVPNSNNYRIDRMGTSTVKSRTSGVALEDQRVANDKLNIIVEVVLYIRNPIDYQDDWTAPDRLTEMGQNNGSEFASVFDEAHIIQLQKARDWKAPAHLKPAFNDGIEVAVSLAANATTQAALEANAIALERAHKKAVETLITRKVPLGGMVTLVTPAVFSELTNHPKL
;
A
#
# COMPACT_ATOMS: atom_id res chain seq x y z
N MET A 1 -36.22 10.59 -31.98
CA MET A 1 -35.81 11.55 -30.93
C MET A 1 -35.04 10.75 -29.88
N ALA A 2 -33.73 10.86 -29.84
CA ALA A 2 -32.95 10.22 -28.82
C ALA A 2 -33.22 10.91 -27.48
N SER A 3 -33.77 10.20 -26.53
CA SER A 3 -34.01 10.72 -25.20
C SER A 3 -32.70 10.97 -24.50
N THR A 4 -32.31 12.23 -24.41
CA THR A 4 -31.14 12.69 -23.62
C THR A 4 -31.37 12.59 -22.10
N ALA A 5 -32.52 12.08 -21.69
CA ALA A 5 -32.90 11.98 -20.26
C ALA A 5 -32.07 10.98 -19.44
N HIS A 6 -31.33 10.09 -20.09
CA HIS A 6 -30.57 9.07 -19.36
C HIS A 6 -29.16 9.45 -19.01
N ALA A 7 -28.61 10.50 -19.60
CA ALA A 7 -27.20 10.84 -19.46
C ALA A 7 -26.81 11.48 -18.11
N GLY A 8 -27.71 11.71 -17.20
CA GLY A 8 -27.40 12.37 -15.94
C GLY A 8 -28.04 11.79 -14.71
N ASN A 9 -28.98 10.89 -14.86
CA ASN A 9 -29.76 10.43 -13.72
C ASN A 9 -29.39 8.99 -13.35
N SER A 10 -28.34 8.86 -12.59
CA SER A 10 -27.98 7.58 -11.96
C SER A 10 -28.88 7.23 -10.77
N THR A 11 -29.70 8.18 -10.32
CA THR A 11 -30.70 7.96 -9.29
C THR A 11 -32.06 7.81 -9.95
N ARG A 12 -32.39 6.61 -10.33
CA ARG A 12 -33.76 6.32 -10.68
C ARG A 12 -34.53 5.90 -9.47
N ILE A 13 -35.33 6.80 -9.01
CA ILE A 13 -36.35 6.52 -8.00
C ILE A 13 -37.60 6.06 -8.72
N HIS A 14 -37.60 4.83 -9.22
CA HIS A 14 -38.78 4.29 -9.85
C HIS A 14 -39.88 3.89 -8.88
N TRP A 15 -39.50 3.60 -7.68
CA TRP A 15 -40.36 3.01 -6.68
C TRP A 15 -40.68 3.97 -5.54
N GLY A 16 -40.39 5.22 -5.70
CA GLY A 16 -40.97 6.39 -5.04
C GLY A 16 -41.19 6.38 -3.55
N GLY A 17 -40.48 5.58 -2.79
CA GLY A 17 -40.63 5.54 -1.33
C GLY A 17 -39.28 5.43 -0.61
N ALA A 18 -39.23 5.92 0.62
CA ALA A 18 -38.07 5.84 1.48
C ALA A 18 -37.61 4.40 1.83
N ALA A 19 -38.38 3.41 1.45
CA ALA A 19 -38.08 1.99 1.59
C ALA A 19 -38.20 1.28 0.21
N SER A 20 -37.52 1.81 -0.80
CA SER A 20 -37.58 1.21 -2.13
C SER A 20 -36.55 0.08 -2.23
N ASN A 21 -36.88 -0.92 -3.03
CA ASN A 21 -35.98 -2.05 -3.33
C ASN A 21 -34.64 -1.59 -3.91
N THR A 22 -34.54 -0.36 -4.42
CA THR A 22 -33.31 0.24 -4.95
C THR A 22 -32.24 0.37 -3.88
N ASP A 23 -32.61 0.66 -2.64
CA ASP A 23 -31.65 0.76 -1.53
C ASP A 23 -31.05 -0.59 -1.20
N ILE A 24 -31.85 -1.65 -1.27
CA ILE A 24 -31.41 -3.03 -1.04
C ILE A 24 -30.40 -3.46 -2.13
N HIS A 25 -30.64 -3.14 -3.38
CA HIS A 25 -29.71 -3.43 -4.47
C HIS A 25 -28.38 -2.68 -4.31
N LEU A 26 -28.41 -1.41 -3.89
CA LEU A 26 -27.22 -0.63 -3.59
C LEU A 26 -26.42 -1.20 -2.42
N GLU A 27 -27.10 -1.67 -1.36
CA GLU A 27 -26.45 -2.32 -0.22
C GLU A 27 -25.78 -3.63 -0.62
N VAL A 28 -26.45 -4.47 -1.39
CA VAL A 28 -25.91 -5.73 -1.90
C VAL A 28 -24.66 -5.46 -2.76
N TYR A 29 -24.74 -4.54 -3.71
CA TYR A 29 -23.61 -4.14 -4.54
C TYR A 29 -22.43 -3.65 -3.73
N LYS A 30 -22.67 -2.72 -2.78
CA LYS A 30 -21.63 -2.20 -1.90
C LYS A 30 -20.94 -3.29 -1.10
N ASN A 31 -21.72 -4.21 -0.52
CA ASN A 31 -21.18 -5.32 0.25
C ASN A 31 -20.31 -6.25 -0.59
N GLN A 32 -20.67 -6.49 -1.86
CA GLN A 32 -19.88 -7.28 -2.78
C GLN A 32 -18.55 -6.60 -3.13
N VAL A 33 -18.56 -5.29 -3.39
CA VAL A 33 -17.35 -4.49 -3.64
C VAL A 33 -16.43 -4.53 -2.44
N ASP A 34 -16.96 -4.26 -1.24
CA ASP A 34 -16.18 -4.25 0.00
C ASP A 34 -15.58 -5.62 0.31
N THR A 35 -16.35 -6.70 0.12
CA THR A 35 -15.88 -8.07 0.34
C THR A 35 -14.78 -8.45 -0.64
N ALA A 36 -14.97 -8.19 -1.93
CA ALA A 36 -13.97 -8.48 -2.95
C ALA A 36 -12.69 -7.64 -2.77
N PHE A 37 -12.83 -6.37 -2.39
CA PHE A 37 -11.69 -5.52 -2.06
C PHE A 37 -10.88 -6.07 -0.89
N GLN A 38 -11.54 -6.40 0.23
CA GLN A 38 -10.85 -6.93 1.41
C GLN A 38 -10.16 -8.27 1.15
N TYR A 39 -10.76 -9.10 0.31
CA TYR A 39 -10.19 -10.40 -0.03
C TYR A 39 -8.98 -10.30 -0.95
N ASN A 40 -9.01 -9.40 -1.93
CA ASN A 40 -7.98 -9.30 -2.96
C ASN A 40 -6.85 -8.33 -2.60
N ALA A 41 -7.08 -7.34 -1.72
CA ALA A 41 -6.08 -6.35 -1.37
C ALA A 41 -5.05 -6.90 -0.39
N LEU A 42 -3.79 -7.02 -0.85
CA LEU A 42 -2.66 -7.49 -0.05
C LEU A 42 -2.28 -6.51 1.06
N PHE A 43 -2.22 -5.22 0.75
CA PHE A 43 -1.74 -4.20 1.68
C PHE A 43 -2.74 -3.79 2.76
N THR A 44 -4.00 -4.21 2.67
CA THR A 44 -5.00 -3.96 3.72
C THR A 44 -4.57 -4.52 5.07
N HIS A 45 -3.90 -5.67 5.06
CA HIS A 45 -3.41 -6.34 6.28
C HIS A 45 -1.98 -5.90 6.68
N LEU A 46 -1.23 -5.31 5.76
CA LEU A 46 0.16 -4.91 5.97
C LEU A 46 0.31 -3.41 6.30
N SER A 47 -0.68 -2.60 5.98
CA SER A 47 -0.66 -1.15 6.20
C SER A 47 -1.52 -0.74 7.40
N THR A 48 -1.14 0.37 8.04
CA THR A 48 -1.92 0.96 9.13
C THR A 48 -2.87 2.00 8.56
N GLN A 49 -4.17 1.78 8.75
CA GLN A 49 -5.19 2.75 8.37
C GLN A 49 -5.19 3.94 9.33
N ARG A 50 -5.27 5.14 8.80
CA ARG A 50 -5.41 6.39 9.54
C ARG A 50 -6.55 7.20 8.98
N THR A 51 -7.31 7.83 9.86
CA THR A 51 -8.45 8.67 9.50
C THR A 51 -8.03 10.14 9.62
N THR A 52 -8.39 10.96 8.65
CA THR A 52 -8.22 12.41 8.75
C THR A 52 -9.19 13.01 9.77
N VAL A 53 -8.83 14.16 10.32
CA VAL A 53 -9.72 14.92 11.20
C VAL A 53 -10.98 15.32 10.41
N PRO A 54 -12.19 15.23 10.98
CA PRO A 54 -13.41 15.68 10.31
C PRO A 54 -13.25 17.11 9.76
N ASN A 55 -13.76 17.33 8.55
CA ASN A 55 -13.65 18.60 7.79
C ASN A 55 -12.21 19.02 7.41
N SER A 56 -11.28 18.10 7.40
CA SER A 56 -9.91 18.34 6.96
C SER A 56 -9.48 17.27 5.96
N ASN A 57 -8.83 17.68 4.86
CA ASN A 57 -8.20 16.80 3.90
C ASN A 57 -6.70 16.59 4.20
N ASN A 58 -6.19 17.15 5.30
CA ASN A 58 -4.79 17.10 5.65
C ASN A 58 -4.57 16.18 6.86
N TYR A 59 -3.66 15.24 6.72
CA TYR A 59 -3.18 14.39 7.80
C TYR A 59 -1.72 14.71 8.09
N ARG A 60 -1.45 15.18 9.30
CA ARG A 60 -0.11 15.57 9.75
C ARG A 60 0.53 14.48 10.60
N ILE A 61 1.76 14.13 10.27
CA ILE A 61 2.61 13.22 11.05
C ILE A 61 3.83 14.00 11.54
N ASP A 62 3.99 14.11 12.85
CA ASP A 62 5.21 14.65 13.44
C ASP A 62 6.23 13.53 13.59
N ARG A 63 7.40 13.70 12.98
CA ARG A 63 8.53 12.76 13.05
C ARG A 63 9.59 13.35 13.96
N MET A 64 10.03 12.58 14.94
CA MET A 64 11.02 13.00 15.92
C MET A 64 12.26 12.11 15.82
N GLY A 65 13.43 12.72 15.79
CA GLY A 65 14.70 12.02 15.83
C GLY A 65 15.01 11.42 17.21
N THR A 66 16.03 10.60 17.27
CA THR A 66 16.48 9.97 18.51
C THR A 66 17.42 10.89 19.28
N SER A 67 17.30 10.88 20.61
CA SER A 67 18.28 11.52 21.51
C SER A 67 19.39 10.54 21.87
N THR A 68 20.59 11.05 22.11
CA THR A 68 21.72 10.28 22.64
C THR A 68 21.81 10.46 24.15
N VAL A 69 22.07 9.35 24.87
CA VAL A 69 22.33 9.42 26.30
C VAL A 69 23.75 9.92 26.51
N LYS A 70 23.91 10.99 27.29
CA LYS A 70 25.19 11.53 27.68
C LYS A 70 25.49 11.22 29.14
N SER A 71 26.75 11.00 29.49
CA SER A 71 27.21 10.84 30.86
C SER A 71 27.91 12.12 31.32
N ARG A 72 27.81 12.43 32.60
CA ARG A 72 28.44 13.59 33.22
C ARG A 72 29.22 13.16 34.46
N THR A 73 30.39 13.76 34.65
CA THR A 73 31.14 13.64 35.89
C THR A 73 30.68 14.75 36.87
N SER A 74 30.77 14.49 38.17
CA SER A 74 30.42 15.50 39.20
C SER A 74 31.22 16.80 39.01
N GLY A 75 30.53 17.94 39.08
CA GLY A 75 31.14 19.27 38.91
C GLY A 75 31.15 19.81 37.48
N VAL A 76 30.80 19.03 36.47
CA VAL A 76 30.70 19.48 35.06
C VAL A 76 29.25 19.90 34.73
N ALA A 77 29.06 20.95 33.96
CA ALA A 77 27.73 21.39 33.51
C ALA A 77 27.08 20.34 32.61
N LEU A 78 25.72 20.28 32.62
CA LEU A 78 24.96 19.47 31.68
C LEU A 78 24.99 20.11 30.28
N GLU A 79 25.20 19.27 29.27
CA GLU A 79 25.12 19.71 27.88
C GLU A 79 23.72 19.50 27.33
N ASP A 80 23.15 20.54 26.76
CA ASP A 80 21.86 20.47 26.08
C ASP A 80 21.97 19.74 24.75
N GLN A 81 20.92 19.06 24.38
CA GLN A 81 20.79 18.38 23.08
C GLN A 81 19.50 18.78 22.40
N ARG A 82 19.61 19.31 21.20
CA ARG A 82 18.44 19.50 20.34
C ARG A 82 18.11 18.21 19.61
N VAL A 83 16.85 17.81 19.67
CA VAL A 83 16.32 16.69 18.90
C VAL A 83 15.80 17.20 17.56
N ALA A 84 16.28 16.62 16.46
CA ALA A 84 15.78 16.95 15.13
C ALA A 84 14.32 16.49 15.02
N ASN A 85 13.46 17.36 14.52
CA ASN A 85 12.07 17.05 14.25
C ASN A 85 11.70 17.46 12.83
N ASP A 86 10.72 16.78 12.27
CA ASP A 86 10.19 17.04 10.95
C ASP A 86 8.66 16.80 10.92
N LYS A 87 7.98 17.48 10.02
CA LYS A 87 6.55 17.39 9.84
C LYS A 87 6.24 16.88 8.45
N LEU A 88 5.60 15.75 8.37
CA LEU A 88 5.06 15.24 7.12
C LEU A 88 3.58 15.58 7.05
N ASN A 89 3.20 16.36 6.04
CA ASN A 89 1.80 16.64 5.74
C ASN A 89 1.38 15.75 4.55
N ILE A 90 0.34 14.98 4.74
CA ILE A 90 -0.28 14.17 3.69
C ILE A 90 -1.63 14.81 3.36
N ILE A 91 -1.78 15.23 2.12
CA ILE A 91 -3.02 15.84 1.63
C ILE A 91 -3.77 14.78 0.81
N VAL A 92 -5.05 14.60 1.12
CA VAL A 92 -5.94 13.72 0.38
C VAL A 92 -6.69 14.56 -0.65
N GLU A 93 -6.28 14.47 -1.91
CA GLU A 93 -6.84 15.27 -3.01
C GLU A 93 -7.57 14.41 -4.05
N VAL A 94 -7.23 13.13 -4.13
CA VAL A 94 -7.74 12.23 -5.17
C VAL A 94 -8.73 11.25 -4.58
N VAL A 95 -9.90 11.15 -5.21
CA VAL A 95 -10.91 10.15 -4.90
C VAL A 95 -11.02 9.21 -6.10
N LEU A 96 -10.80 7.94 -5.87
CA LEU A 96 -11.00 6.91 -6.89
C LEU A 96 -12.49 6.55 -6.95
N TYR A 97 -13.02 6.43 -8.15
CA TYR A 97 -14.40 6.01 -8.34
C TYR A 97 -14.54 5.14 -9.60
N ILE A 98 -15.50 4.22 -9.56
CA ILE A 98 -15.96 3.47 -10.73
C ILE A 98 -17.44 3.80 -10.91
N ARG A 99 -17.84 4.13 -12.13
CA ARG A 99 -19.22 4.43 -12.47
C ARG A 99 -19.69 3.50 -13.59
N ASN A 100 -20.56 2.57 -13.24
CA ASN A 100 -21.20 1.65 -14.19
C ASN A 100 -22.70 2.01 -14.28
N PRO A 101 -23.16 2.64 -15.35
CA PRO A 101 -24.59 2.86 -15.54
C PRO A 101 -25.26 1.51 -15.90
N ILE A 102 -26.26 1.13 -15.15
CA ILE A 102 -27.06 -0.09 -15.39
C ILE A 102 -28.47 0.36 -15.71
N ASP A 103 -29.05 -0.20 -16.77
CA ASP A 103 -30.48 -0.01 -17.06
C ASP A 103 -31.29 -0.96 -16.16
N TYR A 104 -32.44 -0.47 -15.71
CA TYR A 104 -33.35 -1.23 -14.89
C TYR A 104 -33.86 -2.52 -15.57
N GLN A 105 -33.99 -2.51 -16.87
CA GLN A 105 -34.41 -3.64 -17.67
C GLN A 105 -33.33 -4.74 -17.70
N ASP A 106 -32.05 -4.35 -17.66
CA ASP A 106 -30.92 -5.27 -17.59
C ASP A 106 -30.83 -5.95 -16.22
N ASP A 107 -31.16 -5.26 -15.14
CA ASP A 107 -31.16 -5.81 -13.78
C ASP A 107 -32.23 -6.89 -13.61
N TRP A 108 -33.38 -6.74 -14.26
CA TRP A 108 -34.44 -7.73 -14.25
C TRP A 108 -34.12 -9.01 -15.03
N THR A 109 -33.40 -8.87 -16.12
CA THR A 109 -33.03 -9.99 -16.97
C THR A 109 -31.81 -10.78 -16.51
N ALA A 110 -30.95 -10.16 -15.74
CA ALA A 110 -29.72 -10.77 -15.23
C ALA A 110 -29.43 -10.36 -13.77
N PRO A 111 -30.15 -10.93 -12.79
CA PRO A 111 -30.03 -10.54 -11.38
C PRO A 111 -28.62 -10.79 -10.80
N ASP A 112 -27.85 -11.74 -11.33
CA ASP A 112 -26.50 -12.04 -10.87
C ASP A 112 -25.46 -11.03 -11.37
N ARG A 113 -25.79 -10.22 -12.37
CA ARG A 113 -24.87 -9.25 -12.99
C ARG A 113 -24.37 -8.20 -12.01
N LEU A 114 -25.19 -7.75 -11.08
CA LEU A 114 -24.80 -6.80 -10.04
C LEU A 114 -23.75 -7.38 -9.09
N THR A 115 -23.92 -8.64 -8.73
CA THR A 115 -22.97 -9.36 -7.87
C THR A 115 -21.62 -9.54 -8.56
N GLU A 116 -21.61 -9.99 -9.80
CA GLU A 116 -20.39 -10.17 -10.58
C GLU A 116 -19.69 -8.83 -10.82
N MET A 117 -20.45 -7.79 -11.17
CA MET A 117 -19.91 -6.44 -11.36
C MET A 117 -19.34 -5.88 -10.06
N GLY A 118 -19.99 -6.11 -8.92
CA GLY A 118 -19.47 -5.73 -7.60
C GLY A 118 -18.15 -6.40 -7.29
N GLN A 119 -18.04 -7.70 -7.52
CA GLN A 119 -16.81 -8.46 -7.31
C GLN A 119 -15.68 -7.99 -8.23
N ASN A 120 -15.97 -7.76 -9.51
CA ASN A 120 -14.98 -7.26 -10.46
C ASN A 120 -14.49 -5.88 -10.09
N ASN A 121 -15.38 -4.95 -9.76
CA ASN A 121 -15.02 -3.61 -9.34
C ASN A 121 -14.22 -3.60 -8.02
N GLY A 122 -14.56 -4.47 -7.07
CA GLY A 122 -13.79 -4.66 -5.84
C GLY A 122 -12.36 -5.16 -6.09
N SER A 123 -12.21 -6.08 -7.04
CA SER A 123 -10.90 -6.58 -7.47
C SER A 123 -10.06 -5.51 -8.15
N GLU A 124 -10.66 -4.68 -9.03
CA GLU A 124 -9.97 -3.55 -9.66
C GLU A 124 -9.53 -2.49 -8.64
N PHE A 125 -10.38 -2.16 -7.67
CA PHE A 125 -9.98 -1.27 -6.57
C PHE A 125 -8.82 -1.84 -5.76
N ALA A 126 -8.81 -3.13 -5.47
CA ALA A 126 -7.73 -3.80 -4.75
C ALA A 126 -6.41 -3.70 -5.54
N SER A 127 -6.46 -3.93 -6.84
CA SER A 127 -5.28 -3.84 -7.72
C SER A 127 -4.68 -2.42 -7.72
N VAL A 128 -5.51 -1.39 -7.91
CA VAL A 128 -5.05 0.01 -7.89
C VAL A 128 -4.52 0.42 -6.51
N PHE A 129 -5.16 -0.06 -5.44
CA PHE A 129 -4.71 0.19 -4.07
C PHE A 129 -3.34 -0.41 -3.80
N ASP A 130 -3.12 -1.66 -4.20
CA ASP A 130 -1.85 -2.35 -4.02
C ASP A 130 -0.74 -1.74 -4.88
N GLU A 131 -1.03 -1.36 -6.12
CA GLU A 131 -0.10 -0.65 -6.99
C GLU A 131 0.35 0.69 -6.37
N ALA A 132 -0.59 1.46 -5.83
CA ALA A 132 -0.29 2.71 -5.15
C ALA A 132 0.65 2.51 -3.95
N HIS A 133 0.47 1.43 -3.18
CA HIS A 133 1.36 1.09 -2.07
C HIS A 133 2.77 0.73 -2.54
N ILE A 134 2.90 -0.06 -3.60
CA ILE A 134 4.19 -0.41 -4.19
C ILE A 134 4.93 0.84 -4.68
N ILE A 135 4.23 1.77 -5.34
CA ILE A 135 4.80 3.05 -5.77
C ILE A 135 5.32 3.87 -4.57
N GLN A 136 4.55 3.91 -3.47
CA GLN A 136 4.99 4.63 -2.26
C GLN A 136 6.21 3.95 -1.59
N LEU A 137 6.29 2.62 -1.60
CA LEU A 137 7.46 1.88 -1.13
C LEU A 137 8.70 2.18 -1.98
N GLN A 138 8.55 2.27 -3.31
CA GLN A 138 9.64 2.67 -4.20
C GLN A 138 10.11 4.10 -3.91
N LYS A 139 9.19 5.05 -3.73
CA LYS A 139 9.53 6.42 -3.31
C LYS A 139 10.24 6.46 -1.96
N ALA A 140 9.85 5.62 -1.01
CA ALA A 140 10.51 5.52 0.28
C ALA A 140 11.94 4.97 0.17
N ARG A 141 12.19 4.03 -0.76
CA ARG A 141 13.54 3.55 -1.09
C ARG A 141 14.43 4.69 -1.60
N ASP A 142 13.90 5.51 -2.49
CA ASP A 142 14.66 6.58 -3.15
C ASP A 142 14.79 7.84 -2.29
N TRP A 143 14.09 7.87 -1.15
CA TRP A 143 14.09 9.04 -0.27
C TRP A 143 15.48 9.31 0.33
N LYS A 144 15.90 10.57 0.27
CA LYS A 144 17.15 11.06 0.87
C LYS A 144 16.83 12.00 2.02
N ALA A 145 17.43 11.75 3.17
CA ALA A 145 17.26 12.62 4.33
C ALA A 145 17.89 13.99 4.06
N PRO A 146 17.15 15.11 4.26
CA PRO A 146 17.71 16.44 4.18
C PRO A 146 18.88 16.63 5.14
N ALA A 147 19.85 17.47 4.77
CA ALA A 147 21.07 17.64 5.56
C ALA A 147 20.82 18.07 7.02
N HIS A 148 19.80 18.89 7.26
CA HIS A 148 19.44 19.38 8.60
C HIS A 148 18.80 18.29 9.49
N LEU A 149 18.35 17.17 8.92
CA LEU A 149 17.78 16.04 9.65
C LEU A 149 18.80 14.92 9.91
N LYS A 150 19.93 14.92 9.21
CA LYS A 150 21.02 13.98 9.49
C LYS A 150 21.74 14.38 10.79
N PRO A 151 22.20 13.42 11.62
CA PRO A 151 22.12 11.96 11.45
C PRO A 151 20.84 11.31 12.01
N ALA A 152 19.86 12.07 12.48
CA ALA A 152 18.66 11.54 13.14
C ALA A 152 17.78 10.70 12.19
N PHE A 153 17.76 11.06 10.90
CA PHE A 153 17.02 10.35 9.86
C PHE A 153 17.97 9.72 8.85
N ASN A 154 17.69 8.49 8.50
CA ASN A 154 18.49 7.73 7.55
C ASN A 154 17.89 7.82 6.13
N ASP A 155 18.75 7.72 5.12
CA ASP A 155 18.33 7.58 3.73
C ASP A 155 17.60 6.23 3.50
N GLY A 156 16.80 6.14 2.44
CA GLY A 156 16.21 4.88 1.99
C GLY A 156 17.29 3.81 1.74
N ILE A 157 16.90 2.55 1.73
CA ILE A 157 17.82 1.42 1.56
C ILE A 157 17.66 0.85 0.15
N GLU A 158 18.78 0.71 -0.53
CA GLU A 158 18.88 -0.03 -1.78
C GLU A 158 20.04 -1.03 -1.69
N VAL A 159 19.77 -2.28 -2.06
CA VAL A 159 20.79 -3.32 -2.17
C VAL A 159 20.81 -3.81 -3.62
N ALA A 160 21.85 -3.44 -4.35
CA ALA A 160 22.02 -3.89 -5.71
C ALA A 160 22.41 -5.38 -5.76
N VAL A 161 21.75 -6.13 -6.63
CA VAL A 161 22.02 -7.55 -6.89
C VAL A 161 22.33 -7.71 -8.37
N SER A 162 23.45 -8.38 -8.67
CA SER A 162 23.82 -8.76 -10.04
C SER A 162 23.40 -10.21 -10.26
N LEU A 163 22.45 -10.41 -11.15
CA LEU A 163 22.00 -11.74 -11.55
C LEU A 163 22.51 -12.06 -12.94
N ALA A 164 22.83 -13.32 -13.20
CA ALA A 164 23.17 -13.78 -14.53
C ALA A 164 21.91 -13.75 -15.42
N ALA A 165 21.93 -12.93 -16.45
CA ALA A 165 20.84 -12.88 -17.42
C ALA A 165 20.80 -14.20 -18.21
N ASN A 166 19.58 -14.72 -18.44
CA ASN A 166 19.36 -15.96 -19.21
C ASN A 166 20.11 -17.18 -18.65
N ALA A 167 20.13 -17.33 -17.32
CA ALA A 167 20.71 -18.53 -16.70
C ALA A 167 19.96 -19.78 -17.16
N THR A 168 20.62 -20.66 -17.90
CA THR A 168 20.06 -21.93 -18.42
C THR A 168 20.67 -23.15 -17.74
N THR A 169 21.83 -23.00 -17.09
CA THR A 169 22.49 -24.08 -16.37
C THR A 169 22.05 -24.09 -14.90
N GLN A 170 21.91 -25.28 -14.32
CA GLN A 170 21.55 -25.44 -12.93
C GLN A 170 22.49 -24.65 -12.00
N ALA A 171 23.78 -24.68 -12.23
CA ALA A 171 24.75 -23.93 -11.43
C ALA A 171 24.54 -22.40 -11.50
N ALA A 172 24.14 -21.86 -12.65
CA ALA A 172 23.83 -20.43 -12.76
C ALA A 172 22.54 -20.04 -12.07
N LEU A 173 21.52 -20.89 -12.11
CA LEU A 173 20.25 -20.70 -11.37
C LEU A 173 20.48 -20.71 -9.86
N GLU A 174 21.25 -21.68 -9.37
CA GLU A 174 21.64 -21.76 -7.96
C GLU A 174 22.47 -20.53 -7.53
N ALA A 175 23.39 -20.04 -8.35
CA ALA A 175 24.17 -18.84 -8.07
C ALA A 175 23.28 -17.59 -7.97
N ASN A 176 22.28 -17.45 -8.84
CA ASN A 176 21.29 -16.37 -8.77
C ASN A 176 20.48 -16.43 -7.46
N ALA A 177 19.99 -17.61 -7.09
CA ALA A 177 19.24 -17.81 -5.87
C ALA A 177 20.06 -17.46 -4.61
N ILE A 178 21.32 -17.88 -4.56
CA ILE A 178 22.25 -17.53 -3.47
C ILE A 178 22.53 -16.03 -3.43
N ALA A 179 22.66 -15.37 -4.58
CA ALA A 179 22.86 -13.93 -4.65
C ALA A 179 21.65 -13.16 -4.10
N LEU A 180 20.43 -13.58 -4.42
CA LEU A 180 19.18 -13.04 -3.87
C LEU A 180 19.08 -13.23 -2.36
N GLU A 181 19.38 -14.42 -1.85
CA GLU A 181 19.40 -14.70 -0.41
C GLU A 181 20.39 -13.78 0.32
N ARG A 182 21.59 -13.61 -0.18
CA ARG A 182 22.61 -12.72 0.38
C ARG A 182 22.15 -11.25 0.40
N ALA A 183 21.53 -10.81 -0.67
CA ALA A 183 20.98 -9.44 -0.73
C ALA A 183 19.88 -9.22 0.28
N HIS A 184 18.96 -10.18 0.41
CA HIS A 184 17.91 -10.14 1.42
C HIS A 184 18.50 -10.10 2.85
N LYS A 185 19.46 -10.97 3.17
CA LYS A 185 20.17 -10.94 4.47
C LYS A 185 20.79 -9.58 4.74
N LYS A 186 21.49 -9.00 3.76
CA LYS A 186 22.11 -7.68 3.90
C LYS A 186 21.08 -6.57 4.14
N ALA A 187 19.92 -6.63 3.47
CA ALA A 187 18.84 -5.68 3.70
C ALA A 187 18.31 -5.79 5.14
N VAL A 188 18.04 -7.02 5.61
CA VAL A 188 17.58 -7.28 6.99
C VAL A 188 18.61 -6.82 8.02
N GLU A 189 19.89 -7.11 7.84
CA GLU A 189 20.99 -6.65 8.72
C GLU A 189 21.02 -5.12 8.82
N THR A 190 20.82 -4.42 7.69
CA THR A 190 20.77 -2.96 7.66
C THR A 190 19.57 -2.43 8.46
N LEU A 191 18.41 -3.08 8.37
CA LEU A 191 17.23 -2.71 9.16
C LEU A 191 17.46 -2.93 10.65
N ILE A 192 18.08 -4.05 11.04
CA ILE A 192 18.44 -4.35 12.43
C ILE A 192 19.40 -3.29 12.98
N THR A 193 20.43 -2.95 12.21
CA THR A 193 21.40 -1.89 12.59
C THR A 193 20.70 -0.55 12.81
N ARG A 194 19.62 -0.29 12.07
CA ARG A 194 18.77 0.90 12.25
C ARG A 194 17.74 0.76 13.38
N LYS A 195 17.81 -0.31 14.16
CA LYS A 195 16.92 -0.60 15.30
C LYS A 195 15.44 -0.78 14.91
N VAL A 196 15.17 -1.25 13.69
CA VAL A 196 13.82 -1.62 13.26
C VAL A 196 13.47 -2.97 13.90
N PRO A 197 12.30 -3.10 14.57
CA PRO A 197 11.90 -4.37 15.17
C PRO A 197 11.67 -5.44 14.10
N LEU A 198 12.16 -6.66 14.35
CA LEU A 198 12.04 -7.79 13.41
C LEU A 198 10.60 -8.35 13.31
N GLY A 199 9.80 -8.17 14.35
CA GLY A 199 8.43 -8.67 14.37
C GLY A 199 7.56 -7.99 13.32
N GLY A 200 6.88 -8.80 12.51
CA GLY A 200 5.97 -8.31 11.49
C GLY A 200 6.64 -7.86 10.17
N MET A 201 7.93 -8.14 9.98
CA MET A 201 8.56 -7.89 8.67
C MET A 201 8.00 -8.86 7.63
N VAL A 202 7.63 -8.31 6.49
CA VAL A 202 7.14 -9.05 5.32
C VAL A 202 8.01 -8.71 4.13
N THR A 203 8.39 -9.72 3.35
CA THR A 203 9.15 -9.55 2.11
C THR A 203 8.22 -9.79 0.92
N LEU A 204 8.08 -8.78 0.08
CA LEU A 204 7.33 -8.88 -1.16
C LEU A 204 8.30 -9.20 -2.29
N VAL A 205 7.99 -10.23 -3.04
CA VAL A 205 8.77 -10.65 -4.20
C VAL A 205 7.87 -10.81 -5.42
N THR A 206 8.40 -10.52 -6.60
CA THR A 206 7.69 -10.82 -7.85
C THR A 206 7.69 -12.32 -8.10
N PRO A 207 6.72 -12.87 -8.87
CA PRO A 207 6.72 -14.28 -9.25
C PRO A 207 8.02 -14.75 -9.92
N ALA A 208 8.65 -13.90 -10.72
CA ALA A 208 9.93 -14.18 -11.36
C ALA A 208 11.06 -14.37 -10.32
N VAL A 209 11.16 -13.47 -9.35
CA VAL A 209 12.16 -13.58 -8.27
C VAL A 209 11.86 -14.78 -7.38
N PHE A 210 10.59 -15.09 -7.12
CA PHE A 210 10.21 -16.28 -6.37
C PHE A 210 10.64 -17.56 -7.09
N SER A 211 10.40 -17.64 -8.42
CA SER A 211 10.86 -18.77 -9.24
C SER A 211 12.39 -18.95 -9.21
N GLU A 212 13.15 -17.85 -9.22
CA GLU A 212 14.61 -17.92 -9.06
C GLU A 212 15.02 -18.44 -7.67
N LEU A 213 14.33 -18.00 -6.61
CA LEU A 213 14.60 -18.43 -5.24
C LEU A 213 14.35 -19.93 -5.03
N THR A 214 13.38 -20.52 -5.73
CA THR A 214 13.11 -21.98 -5.64
C THR A 214 14.26 -22.85 -6.15
N ASN A 215 15.20 -22.30 -6.92
CA ASN A 215 16.41 -23.01 -7.34
C ASN A 215 17.51 -23.03 -6.28
N HIS A 216 17.24 -22.52 -5.06
CA HIS A 216 18.25 -22.51 -4.01
C HIS A 216 18.50 -23.92 -3.48
N PRO A 217 19.77 -24.38 -3.38
CA PRO A 217 20.10 -25.77 -3.05
C PRO A 217 19.75 -26.19 -1.62
N LYS A 218 19.29 -25.23 -0.76
CA LYS A 218 18.85 -25.51 0.61
C LYS A 218 17.31 -25.49 0.78
N LEU A 219 16.57 -25.17 -0.25
CA LEU A 219 15.12 -25.26 -0.31
C LEU A 219 14.72 -26.53 -1.04
#